data_4d574c3fceee360fe22db823b9e84399
#
_entry.id   4d574c3fceee360fe22db823b9e84399
#
_cell.length_a   1.000
_cell.length_b   1.000
_cell.length_c   1.000
_cell.angle_alpha   90.00
_cell.angle_beta   90.00
_cell.angle_gamma   90.00
#
_symmetry.space_group_name_H-M   'P 1'
#
loop_
_entity.id
_entity.type
_entity.pdbx_description
1 polymer ?
#
loop_
_entity_poly.entity_id
_entity_poly.type
_entity_poly.pdbx_seq_one_letter_code
_entity_poly.pdbx_strand_id
1 'polypeptide(L)'
;KLQNSKVRLETDVEETDKYKRTLAHLFTENDEHLNLQLVAAGLAAVSIYPPNLLHAEELIKVQDQAEQARSGIWQRVEYAAMPVSSLADRERAGWVRLVGKVVNIRNSRKYSYLEFSSRFEARIECQWLPLFADMNGYLGKEIEVRGWLNKNKNGFSMLIRHPSAIKLRRLPDR
;
A
#
# COMPACT_ATOMS: atom_id res chain seq x y z
N LYS A 1 -11.70 -22.64 9.62
CA LYS A 1 -10.99 -23.05 10.86
C LYS A 1 -11.40 -22.24 12.13
N LEU A 2 -12.02 -21.06 11.97
CA LEU A 2 -12.37 -20.18 13.10
C LEU A 2 -13.86 -20.22 13.50
N GLN A 3 -14.67 -21.00 12.79
CA GLN A 3 -16.09 -21.12 13.12
C GLN A 3 -16.24 -21.73 14.52
N ASN A 4 -16.91 -21.00 15.42
CA ASN A 4 -17.11 -21.36 16.83
C ASN A 4 -15.84 -21.31 17.71
N SER A 5 -14.77 -20.66 17.28
CA SER A 5 -13.57 -20.43 18.10
C SER A 5 -13.62 -19.06 18.77
N LYS A 6 -13.04 -18.94 19.95
CA LYS A 6 -12.80 -17.65 20.60
C LYS A 6 -11.56 -17.02 19.97
N VAL A 7 -11.59 -15.70 19.80
CA VAL A 7 -10.46 -14.91 19.34
C VAL A 7 -10.27 -13.72 20.26
N ARG A 8 -9.00 -13.33 20.47
CA ARG A 8 -8.63 -12.08 21.12
C ARG A 8 -8.51 -10.99 20.05
N LEU A 9 -9.10 -9.84 20.34
CA LEU A 9 -8.96 -8.62 19.52
C LEU A 9 -7.94 -7.70 20.16
N GLU A 10 -7.05 -7.16 19.36
CA GLU A 10 -6.10 -6.13 19.75
C GLU A 10 -6.28 -4.93 18.83
N THR A 11 -6.68 -3.80 19.42
CA THR A 11 -6.90 -2.53 18.72
C THR A 11 -5.65 -1.66 18.83
N ASP A 12 -5.52 -0.68 17.94
CA ASP A 12 -4.48 0.35 17.98
C ASP A 12 -5.11 1.71 18.34
N VAL A 13 -4.49 2.81 17.96
CA VAL A 13 -4.88 4.20 18.29
C VAL A 13 -6.33 4.50 17.86
N GLU A 14 -6.68 4.16 16.64
CA GLU A 14 -8.04 4.27 16.12
C GLU A 14 -8.70 2.89 16.12
N GLU A 15 -9.71 2.71 16.93
CA GLU A 15 -10.41 1.43 17.10
C GLU A 15 -11.45 1.16 16.01
N THR A 16 -11.90 2.20 15.29
CA THR A 16 -12.93 2.06 14.26
C THR A 16 -12.62 2.90 13.02
N ASP A 17 -13.06 2.42 11.87
CA ASP A 17 -13.00 3.18 10.63
C ASP A 17 -14.18 4.17 10.49
N LYS A 18 -14.18 4.94 9.38
CA LYS A 18 -15.26 5.90 9.06
C LYS A 18 -16.64 5.26 8.86
N TYR A 19 -16.72 3.95 8.72
CA TYR A 19 -17.96 3.17 8.62
C TYR A 19 -18.34 2.50 9.93
N LYS A 20 -17.64 2.83 11.04
CA LYS A 20 -17.81 2.23 12.38
C LYS A 20 -17.51 0.73 12.43
N ARG A 21 -16.67 0.22 11.54
CA ARG A 21 -16.15 -1.16 11.62
C ARG A 21 -14.95 -1.17 12.56
N THR A 22 -14.90 -2.15 13.46
CA THR A 22 -13.75 -2.33 14.35
C THR A 22 -12.49 -2.62 13.57
N LEU A 23 -11.42 -1.90 13.89
CA LEU A 23 -10.07 -2.09 13.37
C LEU A 23 -9.29 -2.87 14.43
N ALA A 24 -8.93 -4.10 14.14
CA ALA A 24 -8.25 -4.95 15.12
C ALA A 24 -7.33 -5.98 14.46
N HIS A 25 -6.31 -6.37 15.20
CA HIS A 25 -5.57 -7.59 14.98
C HIS A 25 -6.25 -8.74 15.71
N LEU A 26 -6.30 -9.89 15.09
CA LEU A 26 -6.98 -11.08 15.57
C LEU A 26 -5.95 -12.13 15.99
N PHE A 27 -6.13 -12.66 17.21
CA PHE A 27 -5.30 -13.73 17.74
C PHE A 27 -6.16 -14.92 18.14
N THR A 28 -5.66 -16.13 17.87
CA THR A 28 -6.29 -17.38 18.38
C THR A 28 -6.07 -17.51 19.87
N GLU A 29 -6.71 -18.52 20.48
CA GLU A 29 -6.48 -18.88 21.90
C GLU A 29 -5.02 -19.30 22.18
N ASN A 30 -4.27 -19.70 21.15
CA ASN A 30 -2.85 -20.05 21.22
C ASN A 30 -1.93 -18.87 20.85
N ASP A 31 -2.42 -17.63 20.87
CA ASP A 31 -1.71 -16.41 20.50
C ASP A 31 -1.17 -16.37 19.06
N GLU A 32 -1.72 -17.17 18.14
CA GLU A 32 -1.37 -17.07 16.72
C GLU A 32 -2.00 -15.83 16.09
N HIS A 33 -1.21 -14.95 15.50
CA HIS A 33 -1.67 -13.72 14.85
C HIS A 33 -2.27 -14.03 13.46
N LEU A 34 -3.60 -14.03 13.38
CA LEU A 34 -4.32 -14.42 12.16
C LEU A 34 -4.10 -13.50 10.98
N ASN A 35 -3.96 -12.18 11.19
CA ASN A 35 -3.67 -11.24 10.12
C ASN A 35 -2.32 -11.55 9.47
N LEU A 36 -1.29 -11.87 10.27
CA LEU A 36 0.02 -12.31 9.75
C LEU A 36 -0.09 -13.59 8.94
N GLN A 37 -0.86 -14.59 9.44
CA GLN A 37 -1.05 -15.85 8.71
C GLN A 37 -1.72 -15.64 7.36
N LEU A 38 -2.74 -14.76 7.28
CA LEU A 38 -3.41 -14.44 6.01
C LEU A 38 -2.45 -13.77 5.02
N VAL A 39 -1.63 -12.84 5.49
CA VAL A 39 -0.64 -12.15 4.67
C VAL A 39 0.45 -13.12 4.21
N ALA A 40 0.95 -13.98 5.11
CA ALA A 40 1.94 -15.02 4.80
C ALA A 40 1.48 -15.99 3.71
N ALA A 41 0.21 -16.38 3.78
CA ALA A 41 -0.41 -17.24 2.77
C ALA A 41 -0.70 -16.52 1.44
N GLY A 42 -0.45 -15.20 1.36
CA GLY A 42 -0.79 -14.40 0.19
C GLY A 42 -2.29 -14.26 -0.03
N LEU A 43 -3.10 -14.33 1.02
CA LEU A 43 -4.56 -14.19 0.94
C LEU A 43 -5.02 -12.74 1.16
N ALA A 44 -4.12 -11.86 1.60
CA ALA A 44 -4.38 -10.45 1.83
C ALA A 44 -3.15 -9.60 1.47
N ALA A 45 -3.40 -8.38 1.00
CA ALA A 45 -2.38 -7.34 0.86
C ALA A 45 -2.43 -6.40 2.07
N VAL A 46 -1.24 -6.03 2.56
CA VAL A 46 -1.09 -5.10 3.69
C VAL A 46 -1.49 -3.69 3.26
N SER A 47 -2.28 -3.03 4.09
CA SER A 47 -2.70 -1.64 3.91
C SER A 47 -2.61 -0.92 5.25
N ILE A 48 -1.60 -0.07 5.42
CA ILE A 48 -1.33 0.62 6.68
C ILE A 48 -1.97 2.00 6.65
N TYR A 49 -2.67 2.32 7.73
CA TYR A 49 -3.42 3.56 7.92
C TYR A 49 -2.96 4.24 9.21
N PRO A 50 -1.94 5.13 9.15
CA PRO A 50 -1.57 5.89 10.33
C PRO A 50 -2.76 6.66 10.91
N PRO A 51 -2.86 6.78 12.25
CA PRO A 51 -1.83 6.48 13.25
C PRO A 51 -1.71 5.00 13.65
N ASN A 52 -2.51 4.08 13.08
CA ASN A 52 -2.47 2.66 13.38
C ASN A 52 -1.24 2.01 12.74
N LEU A 53 -0.22 1.75 13.56
CA LEU A 53 1.07 1.20 13.13
C LEU A 53 1.43 -0.10 13.85
N LEU A 54 0.57 -0.58 14.75
CA LEU A 54 0.79 -1.82 15.48
C LEU A 54 0.99 -2.98 14.49
N HIS A 55 2.03 -3.80 14.71
CA HIS A 55 2.43 -4.92 13.85
C HIS A 55 2.76 -4.56 12.38
N ALA A 56 2.90 -3.26 12.03
CA ALA A 56 3.12 -2.83 10.65
C ALA A 56 4.39 -3.43 10.05
N GLU A 57 5.51 -3.40 10.77
CA GLU A 57 6.80 -3.92 10.29
C GLU A 57 6.75 -5.43 10.03
N GLU A 58 6.13 -6.19 10.94
CA GLU A 58 5.97 -7.63 10.79
C GLU A 58 5.11 -7.98 9.59
N LEU A 59 3.98 -7.29 9.43
CA LEU A 59 3.08 -7.47 8.29
C LEU A 59 3.76 -7.15 6.95
N ILE A 60 4.54 -6.08 6.88
CA ILE A 60 5.31 -5.71 5.69
C ILE A 60 6.33 -6.80 5.34
N LYS A 61 7.10 -7.25 6.34
CA LYS A 61 8.11 -8.29 6.16
C LYS A 61 7.51 -9.59 5.63
N VAL A 62 6.40 -10.02 6.22
CA VAL A 62 5.71 -11.25 5.81
C VAL A 62 5.10 -11.10 4.43
N GLN A 63 4.55 -9.93 4.08
CA GLN A 63 4.09 -9.65 2.72
C GLN A 63 5.22 -9.72 1.70
N ASP A 64 6.38 -9.14 2.00
CA ASP A 64 7.53 -9.18 1.10
C ASP A 64 7.97 -10.62 0.82
N GLN A 65 7.94 -11.49 1.82
CA GLN A 65 8.21 -12.92 1.67
C GLN A 65 7.15 -13.61 0.78
N ALA A 66 5.86 -13.33 1.01
CA ALA A 66 4.78 -13.88 0.22
C ALA A 66 4.84 -13.43 -1.25
N GLU A 67 5.21 -12.15 -1.50
CA GLU A 67 5.43 -11.61 -2.84
C GLU A 67 6.59 -12.32 -3.57
N GLN A 68 7.73 -12.50 -2.88
CA GLN A 68 8.90 -13.19 -3.43
C GLN A 68 8.59 -14.65 -3.77
N ALA A 69 7.84 -15.33 -2.89
CA ALA A 69 7.39 -16.69 -3.08
C ALA A 69 6.23 -16.84 -4.09
N ARG A 70 5.70 -15.72 -4.61
CA ARG A 70 4.49 -15.67 -5.45
C ARG A 70 3.30 -16.44 -4.86
N SER A 71 3.11 -16.33 -3.54
CA SER A 71 2.03 -17.01 -2.84
C SER A 71 0.68 -16.35 -3.07
N GLY A 72 -0.38 -17.13 -3.21
CA GLY A 72 -1.77 -16.67 -3.26
C GLY A 72 -2.04 -15.60 -4.33
N ILE A 73 -2.46 -14.39 -3.93
CA ILE A 73 -2.77 -13.30 -4.87
C ILE A 73 -1.55 -12.82 -5.66
N TRP A 74 -0.33 -13.04 -5.15
CA TRP A 74 0.90 -12.55 -5.78
C TRP A 74 1.31 -13.30 -7.06
N GLN A 75 0.68 -14.44 -7.36
CA GLN A 75 0.82 -15.13 -8.63
C GLN A 75 -0.20 -14.69 -9.69
N ARG A 76 -1.22 -13.91 -9.29
CA ARG A 76 -2.31 -13.51 -10.19
C ARG A 76 -1.92 -12.26 -10.98
N VAL A 77 -2.32 -12.22 -12.25
CA VAL A 77 -2.03 -11.10 -13.15
C VAL A 77 -2.68 -9.79 -12.68
N GLU A 78 -3.83 -9.86 -12.02
CA GLU A 78 -4.53 -8.68 -11.49
C GLU A 78 -3.74 -7.95 -10.40
N TYR A 79 -2.81 -8.65 -9.73
CA TYR A 79 -1.92 -8.10 -8.71
C TYR A 79 -0.50 -7.84 -9.24
N ALA A 80 -0.25 -8.09 -10.52
CA ALA A 80 1.04 -7.76 -11.13
C ALA A 80 1.27 -6.25 -11.18
N ALA A 81 2.52 -5.84 -11.04
CA ALA A 81 2.89 -4.45 -11.24
C ALA A 81 2.79 -4.08 -12.73
N MET A 82 2.15 -2.97 -13.04
CA MET A 82 1.96 -2.47 -14.39
C MET A 82 2.60 -1.09 -14.57
N PRO A 83 3.04 -0.71 -15.77
CA PRO A 83 3.59 0.61 -15.99
C PRO A 83 2.50 1.69 -15.89
N VAL A 84 2.88 2.89 -15.42
CA VAL A 84 1.98 4.05 -15.35
C VAL A 84 1.37 4.39 -16.73
N SER A 85 2.09 4.14 -17.81
CA SER A 85 1.61 4.34 -19.17
C SER A 85 0.36 3.53 -19.51
N SER A 86 0.17 2.36 -18.90
CA SER A 86 -1.02 1.52 -19.12
C SER A 86 -2.32 2.10 -18.55
N LEU A 87 -2.22 3.20 -17.78
CA LEU A 87 -3.41 3.92 -17.28
C LEU A 87 -4.17 4.67 -18.38
N ALA A 88 -3.58 4.86 -19.57
CA ALA A 88 -4.24 5.53 -20.68
C ALA A 88 -5.56 4.84 -21.09
N ASP A 89 -5.54 3.50 -21.08
CA ASP A 89 -6.67 2.68 -21.52
C ASP A 89 -7.51 2.14 -20.35
N ARG A 90 -7.20 2.59 -19.11
CA ARG A 90 -7.88 2.09 -17.93
C ARG A 90 -9.15 2.91 -17.64
N GLU A 91 -10.27 2.21 -17.52
CA GLU A 91 -11.55 2.83 -17.22
C GLU A 91 -11.92 2.77 -15.73
N ARG A 92 -11.39 1.80 -14.98
CA ARG A 92 -11.85 1.47 -13.63
C ARG A 92 -10.84 1.82 -12.56
N ALA A 93 -11.33 2.37 -11.45
CA ALA A 93 -10.64 2.45 -10.18
C ALA A 93 -10.40 1.04 -9.59
N GLY A 94 -9.58 0.94 -8.56
CA GLY A 94 -9.31 -0.33 -7.87
C GLY A 94 -7.93 -0.34 -7.24
N TRP A 95 -7.61 -1.42 -6.52
CA TRP A 95 -6.28 -1.62 -5.99
C TRP A 95 -5.32 -2.05 -7.11
N VAL A 96 -4.17 -1.40 -7.19
CA VAL A 96 -3.17 -1.64 -8.25
C VAL A 96 -1.75 -1.44 -7.73
N ARG A 97 -0.78 -1.96 -8.48
CA ARG A 97 0.64 -1.68 -8.36
C ARG A 97 1.10 -1.00 -9.65
N LEU A 98 1.63 0.21 -9.53
CA LEU A 98 2.04 1.03 -10.67
C LEU A 98 3.54 1.30 -10.59
N VAL A 99 4.22 1.10 -11.70
CA VAL A 99 5.65 1.38 -11.85
C VAL A 99 5.85 2.54 -12.80
N GLY A 100 6.66 3.50 -12.40
CA GLY A 100 7.00 4.64 -13.24
C GLY A 100 8.10 5.50 -12.65
N LYS A 101 8.62 6.38 -13.49
CA LYS A 101 9.60 7.38 -13.09
C LYS A 101 8.91 8.60 -12.51
N VAL A 102 9.35 9.05 -11.34
CA VAL A 102 8.90 10.32 -10.78
C VAL A 102 9.51 11.47 -11.58
N VAL A 103 8.66 12.23 -12.26
CA VAL A 103 9.10 13.32 -13.15
C VAL A 103 9.08 14.67 -12.45
N ASN A 104 8.27 14.84 -11.41
CA ASN A 104 8.19 16.08 -10.65
C ASN A 104 7.69 15.81 -9.22
N ILE A 105 8.03 16.73 -8.31
CA ILE A 105 7.52 16.74 -6.93
C ILE A 105 6.86 18.09 -6.69
N ARG A 106 5.62 18.07 -6.29
CA ARG A 106 4.85 19.27 -6.02
C ARG A 106 4.30 19.24 -4.60
N ASN A 107 4.36 20.36 -3.92
CA ASN A 107 3.85 20.50 -2.56
C ASN A 107 2.66 21.46 -2.52
N SER A 108 1.68 21.14 -1.69
CA SER A 108 0.56 22.01 -1.35
C SER A 108 0.43 22.07 0.18
N ARG A 109 -0.52 22.88 0.67
CA ARG A 109 -0.78 22.98 2.12
C ARG A 109 -1.18 21.63 2.74
N LYS A 110 -1.84 20.73 1.99
CA LYS A 110 -2.40 19.48 2.50
C LYS A 110 -1.63 18.24 2.06
N TYR A 111 -1.02 18.27 0.88
CA TYR A 111 -0.39 17.11 0.26
C TYR A 111 0.97 17.44 -0.35
N SER A 112 1.87 16.47 -0.29
CA SER A 112 3.01 16.34 -1.18
C SER A 112 2.65 15.34 -2.29
N TYR A 113 3.06 15.62 -3.53
CA TYR A 113 2.73 14.86 -4.72
C TYR A 113 3.98 14.34 -5.39
N LEU A 114 3.97 13.06 -5.74
CA LEU A 114 4.90 12.45 -6.68
C LEU A 114 4.18 12.36 -8.03
N GLU A 115 4.61 13.13 -9.00
CA GLU A 115 4.01 13.18 -10.33
C GLU A 115 4.76 12.25 -11.27
N PHE A 116 4.04 11.37 -11.97
CA PHE A 116 4.59 10.39 -12.92
C PHE A 116 4.26 10.76 -14.36
N SER A 117 3.14 11.42 -14.57
CA SER A 117 2.68 11.91 -15.86
C SER A 117 1.62 12.99 -15.67
N SER A 118 1.18 13.63 -16.74
CA SER A 118 0.05 14.56 -16.71
C SER A 118 -1.28 13.91 -16.27
N ARG A 119 -1.33 12.58 -16.26
CA ARG A 119 -2.55 11.80 -15.95
C ARG A 119 -2.48 11.01 -14.65
N PHE A 120 -1.32 10.94 -13.98
CA PHE A 120 -1.18 10.19 -12.73
C PHE A 120 -0.24 10.84 -11.74
N GLU A 121 -0.73 10.98 -10.51
CA GLU A 121 0.02 11.43 -9.35
C GLU A 121 -0.24 10.53 -8.13
N ALA A 122 0.79 10.27 -7.33
CA ALA A 122 0.65 9.74 -5.98
C ALA A 122 0.74 10.91 -5.00
N ARG A 123 -0.16 10.95 -4.01
CA ARG A 123 -0.23 12.03 -3.03
C ARG A 123 -0.09 11.48 -1.62
N ILE A 124 0.62 12.23 -0.79
CA ILE A 124 0.89 11.91 0.62
C ILE A 124 0.40 13.10 1.45
N GLU A 125 -0.39 12.83 2.49
CA GLU A 125 -0.82 13.89 3.41
C GLU A 125 0.36 14.44 4.19
N CYS A 126 0.49 15.78 4.28
CA CYS A 126 1.63 16.43 4.92
C CYS A 126 1.84 16.00 6.37
N GLN A 127 0.77 15.68 7.10
CA GLN A 127 0.87 15.18 8.47
C GLN A 127 1.63 13.85 8.60
N TRP A 128 1.67 13.03 7.55
CA TRP A 128 2.35 11.73 7.53
C TRP A 128 3.73 11.76 6.88
N LEU A 129 4.16 12.90 6.35
CA LEU A 129 5.50 13.04 5.76
C LEU A 129 6.65 12.62 6.70
N PRO A 130 6.57 12.82 8.03
CA PRO A 130 7.62 12.36 8.93
C PRO A 130 7.87 10.84 8.91
N LEU A 131 6.92 10.04 8.42
CA LEU A 131 7.11 8.60 8.24
C LEU A 131 7.95 8.26 7.00
N PHE A 132 8.05 9.18 6.04
CA PHE A 132 8.73 8.96 4.77
C PHE A 132 10.17 9.49 4.83
N ALA A 133 11.04 8.88 4.02
CA ALA A 133 12.33 9.46 3.70
C ALA A 133 12.14 10.79 2.94
N ASP A 134 13.24 11.55 2.74
CA ASP A 134 13.16 12.79 1.97
C ASP A 134 12.47 12.54 0.61
N MET A 135 11.38 13.27 0.39
CA MET A 135 10.57 13.17 -0.83
C MET A 135 11.40 13.46 -2.07
N ASN A 136 12.36 14.39 -1.98
CA ASN A 136 13.25 14.73 -3.10
C ASN A 136 14.09 13.53 -3.55
N GLY A 137 14.33 12.59 -2.64
CA GLY A 137 15.01 11.34 -2.95
C GLY A 137 14.32 10.46 -3.99
N TYR A 138 13.04 10.69 -4.28
CA TYR A 138 12.30 9.97 -5.32
C TYR A 138 12.39 10.62 -6.70
N LEU A 139 12.76 11.89 -6.81
CA LEU A 139 12.81 12.59 -8.09
C LEU A 139 13.77 11.89 -9.08
N GLY A 140 13.28 11.65 -10.27
CA GLY A 140 14.03 10.98 -11.33
C GLY A 140 14.17 9.46 -11.16
N LYS A 141 13.75 8.89 -10.05
CA LYS A 141 13.83 7.43 -9.80
C LYS A 141 12.60 6.72 -10.35
N GLU A 142 12.83 5.47 -10.78
CA GLU A 142 11.75 4.54 -11.06
C GLU A 142 11.32 3.87 -9.78
N ILE A 143 10.06 4.02 -9.44
CA ILE A 143 9.46 3.45 -8.22
C ILE A 143 8.18 2.70 -8.54
N GLU A 144 7.86 1.73 -7.70
CA GLU A 144 6.54 1.13 -7.63
C GLU A 144 5.74 1.82 -6.54
N VAL A 145 4.52 2.23 -6.86
CA VAL A 145 3.51 2.66 -5.88
C VAL A 145 2.33 1.69 -5.90
N ARG A 146 1.77 1.40 -4.74
CA ARG A 146 0.66 0.46 -4.60
C ARG A 146 -0.45 1.01 -3.72
N GLY A 147 -1.69 0.76 -4.12
CA GLY A 147 -2.86 1.24 -3.38
C GLY A 147 -4.10 1.38 -4.25
N TRP A 148 -5.10 2.06 -3.70
CA TRP A 148 -6.35 2.32 -4.40
C TRP A 148 -6.20 3.49 -5.37
N LEU A 149 -6.44 3.18 -6.64
CA LEU A 149 -6.46 4.15 -7.73
C LEU A 149 -7.82 4.86 -7.74
N ASN A 150 -7.81 6.18 -7.70
CA ASN A 150 -8.99 7.02 -7.80
C ASN A 150 -8.98 7.76 -9.14
N LYS A 151 -10.09 7.70 -9.88
CA LYS A 151 -10.27 8.47 -11.11
C LYS A 151 -10.72 9.88 -10.76
N ASN A 152 -10.17 10.88 -11.41
CA ASN A 152 -10.57 12.28 -11.33
C ASN A 152 -10.75 12.88 -12.74
N LYS A 153 -11.12 14.16 -12.83
CA LYS A 153 -11.35 14.82 -14.12
C LYS A 153 -10.12 14.84 -15.04
N ASN A 154 -8.91 14.87 -14.47
CA ASN A 154 -7.66 15.03 -15.20
C ASN A 154 -6.88 13.72 -15.37
N GLY A 155 -7.39 12.60 -14.84
CA GLY A 155 -6.69 11.32 -14.87
C GLY A 155 -6.91 10.50 -13.60
N PHE A 156 -5.82 10.10 -12.97
CA PHE A 156 -5.86 9.23 -11.80
C PHE A 156 -4.98 9.77 -10.67
N SER A 157 -5.36 9.43 -9.45
CA SER A 157 -4.55 9.69 -8.27
C SER A 157 -4.56 8.50 -7.31
N MET A 158 -3.49 8.35 -6.53
CA MET A 158 -3.38 7.35 -5.47
C MET A 158 -2.97 8.04 -4.17
N LEU A 159 -3.70 7.77 -3.09
CA LEU A 159 -3.32 8.26 -1.77
C LEU A 159 -2.39 7.25 -1.11
N ILE A 160 -1.16 7.64 -0.89
CA ILE A 160 -0.14 6.88 -0.18
C ILE A 160 -0.16 7.33 1.28
N ARG A 161 -0.37 6.40 2.19
CA ARG A 161 -0.48 6.68 3.63
C ARG A 161 0.75 6.26 4.42
N HIS A 162 1.49 5.27 3.91
CA HIS A 162 2.66 4.72 4.59
C HIS A 162 3.77 4.40 3.58
N PRO A 163 5.07 4.54 3.96
CA PRO A 163 6.20 4.28 3.06
C PRO A 163 6.23 2.89 2.43
N SER A 164 5.67 1.86 3.11
CA SER A 164 5.59 0.51 2.55
C SER A 164 4.81 0.38 1.25
N ALA A 165 4.01 1.40 0.92
CA ALA A 165 3.31 1.47 -0.36
C ALA A 165 4.17 2.02 -1.50
N ILE A 166 5.45 2.37 -1.22
CA ILE A 166 6.44 2.80 -2.21
C ILE A 166 7.62 1.82 -2.18
N LYS A 167 7.99 1.27 -3.33
CA LYS A 167 9.21 0.43 -3.46
C LYS A 167 10.12 1.02 -4.53
N LEU A 168 11.38 1.27 -4.17
CA LEU A 168 12.40 1.61 -5.16
C LEU A 168 12.62 0.40 -6.07
N ARG A 169 12.54 0.61 -7.38
CA ARG A 169 12.96 -0.39 -8.37
C ARG A 169 14.45 -0.20 -8.63
N ARG A 170 15.25 -1.20 -8.33
CA ARG A 170 16.61 -1.26 -8.86
C ARG A 170 16.49 -1.51 -10.35
N LEU A 171 17.07 -0.63 -11.16
CA LEU A 171 17.30 -0.97 -12.55
C LEU A 171 18.15 -2.26 -12.56
N PRO A 172 17.84 -3.26 -13.41
CA PRO A 172 18.76 -4.36 -13.60
C PRO A 172 20.10 -3.78 -13.99
N ASP A 173 21.16 -4.20 -13.31
CA ASP A 173 22.54 -3.87 -13.69
C ASP A 173 22.71 -4.24 -15.16
N ARG A 174 23.13 -3.24 -15.97
CA ARG A 174 23.39 -3.44 -17.40
C ARG A 174 24.65 -4.27 -17.57
#